data_20422c29bd888c97d8ea74cc0315bfdd
#
_entry.id   20422c29bd888c97d8ea74cc0315bfdd
#
_cell.length_a   1.000
_cell.length_b   1.000
_cell.length_c   1.000
_cell.angle_alpha   90.00
_cell.angle_beta   90.00
_cell.angle_gamma   90.00
#
_symmetry.space_group_name_H-M   'P 1'
#
loop_
_entity.id
_entity.type
_entity.pdbx_description
1 polymer ?
#
loop_
_entity_poly.entity_id
_entity_poly.type
_entity_poly.pdbx_seq_one_letter_code
_entity_poly.pdbx_strand_id
1 'polypeptide(L)'
;MMTPCVKLDEAKLYLRVDGSDDDSVISALIEAATGLAETRLRRPIVGDVEKENAIAATVDEVPADLRMAVCVIIAYWYENRTATDVELRDRVMRQMAFDRYIVWSTEDAD
;
A
#
# COMPACT_ATOMS: atom_id res chain seq x y z
N MET A 1 -6.94 -12.06 -7.66
CA MET A 1 -6.86 -10.62 -7.95
C MET A 1 -6.64 -9.86 -6.65
N MET A 2 -5.78 -8.87 -6.72
CA MET A 2 -5.45 -8.07 -5.54
C MET A 2 -6.52 -7.01 -5.28
N THR A 3 -6.89 -6.85 -4.01
CA THR A 3 -7.81 -5.79 -3.63
C THR A 3 -6.98 -4.59 -3.16
N PRO A 4 -7.20 -3.40 -3.74
CA PRO A 4 -6.47 -2.22 -3.29
C PRO A 4 -6.74 -1.91 -1.82
N CYS A 5 -5.73 -1.45 -1.11
CA CYS A 5 -5.87 -1.12 0.30
C CYS A 5 -6.22 0.33 0.54
N VAL A 6 -6.29 1.13 -0.52
CA VAL A 6 -6.66 2.54 -0.46
C VAL A 6 -7.62 2.80 -1.62
N LYS A 7 -8.68 3.56 -1.35
CA LYS A 7 -9.63 3.90 -2.39
C LYS A 7 -9.09 5.02 -3.27
N LEU A 8 -9.56 5.06 -4.52
CA LEU A 8 -9.12 6.09 -5.47
C LEU A 8 -9.38 7.49 -4.95
N ASP A 9 -10.57 7.74 -4.44
CA ASP A 9 -10.92 9.08 -3.94
C ASP A 9 -10.09 9.46 -2.72
N GLU A 10 -9.74 8.49 -1.89
CA GLU A 10 -8.87 8.74 -0.74
C GLU A 10 -7.46 9.11 -1.21
N ALA A 11 -6.93 8.40 -2.19
CA ALA A 11 -5.61 8.71 -2.73
C ALA A 11 -5.60 10.07 -3.39
N LYS A 12 -6.65 10.39 -4.15
CA LYS A 12 -6.74 11.69 -4.82
C LYS A 12 -6.80 12.83 -3.80
N LEU A 13 -7.53 12.61 -2.71
CA LEU A 13 -7.61 13.61 -1.67
C LEU A 13 -6.24 13.84 -1.03
N TYR A 14 -5.52 12.77 -0.78
CA TYR A 14 -4.18 12.86 -0.22
C TYR A 14 -3.23 13.60 -1.16
N LEU A 15 -3.36 13.33 -2.47
CA LEU A 15 -2.52 13.95 -3.49
C LEU A 15 -2.98 15.34 -3.88
N ARG A 16 -4.16 15.76 -3.42
CA ARG A 16 -4.79 17.04 -3.79
C ARG A 16 -5.07 17.13 -5.28
N VAL A 17 -5.59 16.05 -5.84
CA VAL A 17 -5.96 15.97 -7.25
C VAL A 17 -7.48 16.04 -7.35
N ASP A 18 -7.99 17.03 -8.09
CA ASP A 18 -9.43 17.25 -8.20
C ASP A 18 -10.03 16.65 -9.47
N GLY A 19 -9.29 16.66 -10.56
CA GLY A 19 -9.82 16.20 -11.84
C GLY A 19 -9.71 14.70 -12.01
N SER A 20 -10.17 14.22 -13.14
CA SER A 20 -10.17 12.79 -13.45
C SER A 20 -9.09 12.42 -14.48
N ASP A 21 -8.28 13.37 -14.90
CA ASP A 21 -7.29 13.13 -15.95
C ASP A 21 -6.27 12.06 -15.57
N ASP A 22 -5.93 11.97 -14.30
CA ASP A 22 -4.92 11.04 -13.83
C ASP A 22 -5.51 9.84 -13.11
N ASP A 23 -6.82 9.63 -13.18
CA ASP A 23 -7.45 8.55 -12.43
C ASP A 23 -6.86 7.18 -12.75
N SER A 24 -6.60 6.91 -14.03
CA SER A 24 -6.04 5.61 -14.40
C SER A 24 -4.61 5.45 -13.90
N VAL A 25 -3.83 6.54 -13.93
CA VAL A 25 -2.48 6.52 -13.40
C VAL A 25 -2.50 6.30 -11.89
N ILE A 26 -3.34 7.02 -11.19
CA ILE A 26 -3.42 6.91 -9.74
C ILE A 26 -3.91 5.51 -9.35
N SER A 27 -4.90 4.97 -10.07
CA SER A 27 -5.36 3.61 -9.80
C SER A 27 -4.25 2.59 -9.96
N ALA A 28 -3.43 2.74 -11.01
CA ALA A 28 -2.30 1.85 -11.21
C ALA A 28 -1.27 1.98 -10.08
N LEU A 29 -1.04 3.20 -9.61
CA LEU A 29 -0.13 3.41 -8.48
C LEU A 29 -0.66 2.78 -7.20
N ILE A 30 -1.97 2.85 -6.98
CA ILE A 30 -2.58 2.20 -5.81
C ILE A 30 -2.35 0.69 -5.86
N GLU A 31 -2.58 0.09 -7.02
CA GLU A 31 -2.37 -1.35 -7.17
C GLU A 31 -0.91 -1.72 -6.96
N ALA A 32 0.00 -0.95 -7.54
CA ALA A 32 1.42 -1.22 -7.40
C ALA A 32 1.88 -1.05 -5.95
N ALA A 33 1.40 0.00 -5.28
CA ALA A 33 1.76 0.24 -3.89
C ALA A 33 1.19 -0.84 -2.98
N THR A 34 -0.05 -1.28 -3.25
CA THR A 34 -0.66 -2.36 -2.48
C THR A 34 0.16 -3.64 -2.63
N GLY A 35 0.55 -3.96 -3.86
CA GLY A 35 1.35 -5.16 -4.10
C GLY A 35 2.70 -5.11 -3.41
N LEU A 36 3.36 -3.95 -3.47
CA LEU A 36 4.64 -3.77 -2.82
C LEU A 36 4.50 -3.92 -1.31
N ALA A 37 3.46 -3.31 -0.74
CA ALA A 37 3.22 -3.40 0.70
C ALA A 37 2.93 -4.83 1.11
N GLU A 38 2.11 -5.55 0.34
CA GLU A 38 1.80 -6.94 0.67
C GLU A 38 3.03 -7.83 0.57
N THR A 39 3.90 -7.56 -0.38
CA THR A 39 5.16 -8.30 -0.48
C THR A 39 6.02 -8.04 0.74
N ARG A 40 6.10 -6.80 1.17
CA ARG A 40 6.88 -6.45 2.35
C ARG A 40 6.28 -7.06 3.61
N LEU A 41 4.96 -7.06 3.72
CA LEU A 41 4.26 -7.56 4.90
C LEU A 41 4.15 -9.08 4.92
N ARG A 42 4.31 -9.72 3.78
CA ARG A 42 4.16 -11.18 3.62
C ARG A 42 2.75 -11.64 3.97
N ARG A 43 1.76 -10.78 3.73
CA ARG A 43 0.36 -11.12 3.96
C ARG A 43 -0.51 -10.19 3.15
N PRO A 44 -1.73 -10.61 2.78
CA PRO A 44 -2.68 -9.70 2.15
C PRO A 44 -3.09 -8.59 3.11
N ILE A 45 -3.35 -7.40 2.56
CA ILE A 45 -3.87 -6.31 3.38
C ILE A 45 -5.38 -6.42 3.47
N VAL A 46 -6.04 -6.51 2.32
CA VAL A 46 -7.49 -6.67 2.28
C VAL A 46 -7.80 -8.05 1.71
N GLY A 47 -8.64 -8.78 2.40
CA GLY A 47 -9.00 -10.11 1.94
C GLY A 47 -10.32 -10.56 2.51
N ASP A 48 -10.95 -11.48 1.80
CA ASP A 48 -12.17 -12.11 2.25
C ASP A 48 -11.84 -13.44 2.95
N VAL A 49 -12.86 -14.27 3.10
CA VAL A 49 -12.69 -15.53 3.82
C VAL A 49 -11.70 -16.48 3.16
N GLU A 50 -11.39 -16.26 1.89
CA GLU A 50 -10.45 -17.12 1.17
C GLU A 50 -9.00 -16.70 1.36
N LYS A 51 -8.76 -15.49 1.85
CA LYS A 51 -7.41 -14.99 2.05
C LYS A 51 -7.10 -14.98 3.53
N GLU A 52 -6.49 -16.06 3.97
CA GLU A 52 -6.09 -16.16 5.36
C GLU A 52 -5.03 -15.12 5.69
N ASN A 53 -5.02 -14.68 6.92
CA ASN A 53 -4.04 -13.71 7.43
C ASN A 53 -4.17 -12.31 6.85
N ALA A 54 -5.28 -12.00 6.17
CA ALA A 54 -5.51 -10.63 5.73
C ALA A 54 -5.62 -9.71 6.94
N ILE A 55 -5.10 -8.49 6.80
CA ILE A 55 -5.14 -7.51 7.88
C ILE A 55 -6.56 -7.00 8.09
N ALA A 56 -7.30 -6.81 7.01
CA ALA A 56 -8.65 -6.27 7.08
C ALA A 56 -9.56 -7.04 6.13
N ALA A 57 -10.83 -7.11 6.47
CA ALA A 57 -11.82 -7.75 5.60
C ALA A 57 -12.23 -6.84 4.46
N THR A 58 -12.24 -5.53 4.68
CA THR A 58 -12.62 -4.55 3.67
C THR A 58 -11.62 -3.42 3.66
N VAL A 59 -11.63 -2.64 2.57
CA VAL A 59 -10.72 -1.51 2.45
C VAL A 59 -10.96 -0.46 3.55
N ASP A 60 -12.21 -0.33 4.00
CA ASP A 60 -12.55 0.62 5.04
C ASP A 60 -11.98 0.25 6.40
N GLU A 61 -11.67 -1.02 6.60
CA GLU A 61 -11.15 -1.51 7.86
C GLU A 61 -9.63 -1.53 7.95
N VAL A 62 -8.95 -1.15 6.86
CA VAL A 62 -7.49 -1.09 6.86
C VAL A 62 -7.04 -0.07 7.90
N PRO A 63 -6.10 -0.42 8.79
CA PRO A 63 -5.63 0.52 9.81
C PRO A 63 -5.12 1.82 9.20
N ALA A 64 -5.40 2.93 9.87
CA ALA A 64 -5.08 4.25 9.34
C ALA A 64 -3.58 4.44 9.12
N ASP A 65 -2.75 3.92 10.01
CA ASP A 65 -1.30 4.07 9.86
C ASP A 65 -0.79 3.33 8.62
N LEU A 66 -1.37 2.17 8.33
CA LEU A 66 -1.01 1.42 7.14
C LEU A 66 -1.47 2.12 5.87
N ARG A 67 -2.70 2.66 5.89
CA ARG A 67 -3.19 3.44 4.74
C ARG A 67 -2.32 4.65 4.48
N MET A 68 -1.92 5.34 5.54
CA MET A 68 -1.05 6.51 5.40
C MET A 68 0.29 6.12 4.80
N ALA A 69 0.86 5.01 5.24
CA ALA A 69 2.13 4.54 4.70
C ALA A 69 2.03 4.27 3.20
N VAL A 70 0.94 3.63 2.78
CA VAL A 70 0.73 3.35 1.37
C VAL A 70 0.54 4.64 0.59
N CYS A 71 -0.20 5.60 1.15
CA CYS A 71 -0.40 6.89 0.48
C CYS A 71 0.92 7.64 0.30
N VAL A 72 1.84 7.55 1.25
CA VAL A 72 3.16 8.17 1.11
C VAL A 72 3.90 7.57 -0.09
N ILE A 73 3.83 6.26 -0.25
CA ILE A 73 4.46 5.59 -1.40
C ILE A 73 3.82 6.05 -2.70
N ILE A 74 2.47 6.10 -2.72
CA ILE A 74 1.75 6.55 -3.90
C ILE A 74 2.15 7.98 -4.25
N ALA A 75 2.22 8.86 -3.26
CA ALA A 75 2.58 10.26 -3.49
C ALA A 75 4.00 10.38 -4.03
N TYR A 76 4.93 9.60 -3.48
CA TYR A 76 6.29 9.62 -3.97
C TYR A 76 6.35 9.24 -5.44
N TRP A 77 5.68 8.15 -5.82
CA TRP A 77 5.67 7.72 -7.21
C TRP A 77 4.93 8.69 -8.12
N TYR A 78 3.85 9.27 -7.63
CA TYR A 78 3.07 10.21 -8.44
C TYR A 78 3.90 11.45 -8.79
N GLU A 79 4.67 11.93 -7.83
CA GLU A 79 5.50 13.13 -8.04
C GLU A 79 6.80 12.81 -8.72
N ASN A 80 7.25 11.57 -8.69
CA ASN A 80 8.55 11.16 -9.22
C ASN A 80 8.39 9.95 -10.14
N ARG A 81 7.60 10.11 -11.19
CA ARG A 81 7.20 9.00 -12.05
C ARG A 81 8.37 8.28 -12.70
N THR A 82 9.47 8.98 -12.91
CA THR A 82 10.65 8.39 -13.53
C THR A 82 11.70 8.01 -12.49
N ALA A 83 11.42 8.21 -11.22
CA ALA A 83 12.39 7.92 -10.18
C ALA A 83 12.55 6.42 -9.99
N THR A 84 13.80 6.00 -9.83
CA THR A 84 14.11 4.60 -9.62
C THR A 84 14.88 4.42 -8.31
N ASP A 85 14.74 5.35 -7.39
CA ASP A 85 15.47 5.30 -6.13
C ASP A 85 14.88 4.25 -5.20
N VAL A 86 15.35 3.03 -5.36
CA VAL A 86 14.90 1.90 -4.56
C VAL A 86 15.29 2.10 -3.10
N GLU A 87 16.46 2.70 -2.87
CA GLU A 87 16.92 2.92 -1.50
C GLU A 87 16.01 3.88 -0.74
N LEU A 88 15.59 4.96 -1.37
CA LEU A 88 14.66 5.89 -0.74
C LEU A 88 13.31 5.22 -0.48
N ARG A 89 12.82 4.47 -1.46
CA ARG A 89 11.57 3.74 -1.30
C ARG A 89 11.66 2.78 -0.11
N ASP A 90 12.76 2.05 -0.03
CA ASP A 90 12.94 1.08 1.04
C ASP A 90 13.06 1.76 2.39
N ARG A 91 13.70 2.94 2.42
CA ARG A 91 13.80 3.72 3.65
C ARG A 91 12.43 4.17 4.13
N VAL A 92 11.61 4.66 3.21
CA VAL A 92 10.25 5.08 3.55
C VAL A 92 9.48 3.91 4.12
N MET A 93 9.56 2.75 3.48
CA MET A 93 8.84 1.57 3.96
C MET A 93 9.32 1.13 5.34
N ARG A 94 10.62 1.25 5.62
CA ARG A 94 11.14 0.85 6.93
C ARG A 94 10.72 1.81 8.03
N GLN A 95 10.51 3.09 7.68
CA GLN A 95 10.13 4.10 8.67
C GLN A 95 8.64 4.14 8.95
N MET A 96 7.87 3.43 8.14
CA MET A 96 6.43 3.41 8.30
C MET A 96 6.00 2.26 9.19
N ALA A 97 4.71 2.12 9.36
CA ALA A 97 4.13 1.16 10.30
C ALA A 97 4.18 -0.29 9.82
N PHE A 98 4.83 -0.56 8.69
CA PHE A 98 4.78 -1.90 8.09
C PHE A 98 5.27 -2.99 9.04
N ASP A 99 6.29 -2.70 9.83
CA ASP A 99 6.86 -3.71 10.70
C ASP A 99 5.84 -4.26 11.71
N ARG A 100 4.85 -3.46 12.08
CA ARG A 100 3.80 -3.90 13.02
C ARG A 100 2.93 -5.00 12.44
N TYR A 101 2.84 -5.06 11.11
CA TYR A 101 1.90 -5.95 10.43
C TYR A 101 2.60 -7.08 9.68
N ILE A 102 3.94 -7.10 9.69
CA ILE A 102 4.67 -8.15 8.99
C ILE A 102 4.39 -9.49 9.66
N VAL A 103 4.08 -10.48 8.82
CA VAL A 103 4.04 -11.85 9.29
C VAL A 103 5.47 -12.36 9.25
N TRP A 104 6.07 -12.49 10.40
CA TRP A 104 7.38 -13.10 10.50
C TRP A 104 7.18 -14.60 10.30
N SER A 105 7.72 -15.09 9.24
CA SER A 105 7.55 -16.48 8.86
C SER A 105 7.91 -17.40 10.02
N THR A 106 7.12 -18.44 10.23
CA THR A 106 7.45 -19.42 11.25
C THR A 106 8.75 -20.13 10.93
N GLU A 107 9.08 -20.24 9.65
CA GLU A 107 10.39 -20.76 9.26
C GLU A 107 11.50 -19.87 9.74
N ASP A 108 11.26 -18.56 9.72
CA ASP A 108 12.26 -17.62 10.22
C ASP A 108 12.32 -17.61 11.74
N ALA A 109 11.18 -17.88 12.37
CA ALA A 109 11.09 -17.89 13.82
C ALA A 109 11.66 -19.16 14.42
N ASP A 110 11.65 -20.21 13.70
CA ASP A 110 12.10 -21.51 14.18
C ASP A 110 13.61 -21.62 14.26
#